data_7c8768046368203811843e0b9f52908e
#
_entry.id   7c8768046368203811843e0b9f52908e
#
_cell.length_a   1.000
_cell.length_b   1.000
_cell.length_c   1.000
_cell.angle_alpha   90.00
_cell.angle_beta   90.00
_cell.angle_gamma   90.00
#
_symmetry.space_group_name_H-M   'P 1'
#
loop_
_entity.id
_entity.type
_entity.pdbx_description
1 polymer ?
#
loop_
_entity_poly.entity_id
_entity_poly.type
_entity_poly.pdbx_seq_one_letter_code
_entity_poly.pdbx_strand_id
1 'polypeptide(L)'
;MKNKGRNKDMKIGIANDHSAVDMKNEIVEYLKSLGYEVVNYGTDTYESCNYPEYGEKIGNAVASGEVELGIAICGTGAGISLAANKVNGIRAVVCSDPYTARMAKEHNDANIIAFGARVIGIETAKCIVDEWLNAKFEGGRHAARVDMIMDVEKRNHNL
;
A
#
# COMPACT_ATOMS: atom_id res chain seq x y z
N MET A 1 13.03 4.92 -21.38
CA MET A 1 12.44 6.20 -20.93
C MET A 1 13.02 6.57 -19.59
N LYS A 2 13.57 7.79 -19.45
CA LYS A 2 14.30 8.22 -18.24
C LYS A 2 13.32 8.38 -17.07
N ASN A 3 13.59 7.69 -15.96
CA ASN A 3 12.93 7.83 -14.65
C ASN A 3 13.01 9.29 -14.14
N LYS A 4 12.12 10.17 -14.57
CA LYS A 4 12.01 11.53 -14.05
C LYS A 4 11.07 11.51 -12.84
N GLY A 5 11.63 11.60 -11.64
CA GLY A 5 10.92 12.05 -10.46
C GLY A 5 10.71 11.07 -9.31
N ARG A 6 11.32 9.87 -9.33
CA ARG A 6 11.26 8.97 -8.16
C ARG A 6 12.19 9.49 -7.06
N ASN A 7 11.63 9.71 -5.86
CA ASN A 7 12.44 10.02 -4.67
C ASN A 7 13.07 8.70 -4.19
N LYS A 8 14.35 8.50 -4.54
CA LYS A 8 15.10 7.27 -4.20
C LYS A 8 15.42 7.12 -2.70
N ASP A 9 15.24 8.18 -1.93
CA ASP A 9 15.45 8.16 -0.48
C ASP A 9 14.20 7.70 0.29
N MET A 10 13.11 7.38 -0.44
CA MET A 10 11.85 6.94 0.14
C MET A 10 11.95 5.51 0.65
N LYS A 11 11.48 5.29 1.88
CA LYS A 11 11.30 3.96 2.46
C LYS A 11 9.89 3.46 2.20
N ILE A 12 9.79 2.24 1.67
CA ILE A 12 8.52 1.57 1.40
C ILE A 12 8.39 0.37 2.33
N GLY A 13 7.30 0.34 3.10
CA GLY A 13 6.92 -0.83 3.88
C GLY A 13 6.17 -1.84 3.01
N ILE A 14 6.39 -3.12 3.25
CA ILE A 14 5.61 -4.18 2.63
C ILE A 14 5.17 -5.19 3.69
N ALA A 15 3.89 -5.59 3.64
CA ALA A 15 3.34 -6.61 4.53
C ALA A 15 2.49 -7.61 3.74
N ASN A 16 2.47 -8.84 4.20
CA ASN A 16 1.71 -9.93 3.57
C ASN A 16 1.31 -10.97 4.61
N ASP A 17 0.29 -11.74 4.30
CA ASP A 17 -0.02 -12.99 4.97
C ASP A 17 0.64 -14.19 4.26
N HIS A 18 0.38 -15.40 4.78
CA HIS A 18 0.95 -16.65 4.26
C HIS A 18 0.60 -16.95 2.81
N SER A 19 -0.50 -16.40 2.27
CA SER A 19 -0.93 -16.64 0.88
C SER A 19 -0.10 -15.86 -0.14
N ALA A 20 0.67 -14.88 0.30
CA ALA A 20 1.33 -13.92 -0.58
C ALA A 20 2.86 -13.83 -0.39
N VAL A 21 3.48 -14.85 0.19
CA VAL A 21 4.93 -14.87 0.46
C VAL A 21 5.74 -14.71 -0.83
N ASP A 22 5.42 -15.49 -1.86
CA ASP A 22 6.16 -15.46 -3.13
C ASP A 22 6.00 -14.11 -3.84
N MET A 23 4.77 -13.62 -3.96
CA MET A 23 4.51 -12.32 -4.59
C MET A 23 5.19 -11.18 -3.81
N LYS A 24 5.14 -11.20 -2.49
CA LYS A 24 5.84 -10.22 -1.65
C LYS A 24 7.35 -10.23 -1.95
N ASN A 25 7.97 -11.39 -1.99
CA ASN A 25 9.40 -11.50 -2.25
C ASN A 25 9.77 -10.93 -3.63
N GLU A 26 8.99 -11.24 -4.66
CA GLU A 26 9.22 -10.69 -6.01
C GLU A 26 9.04 -9.16 -6.06
N ILE A 27 8.03 -8.61 -5.38
CA ILE A 27 7.83 -7.16 -5.29
C ILE A 27 8.97 -6.49 -4.51
N VAL A 28 9.47 -7.09 -3.44
CA VAL A 28 10.62 -6.58 -2.69
C VAL A 28 11.85 -6.46 -3.59
N GLU A 29 12.19 -7.51 -4.33
CA GLU A 29 13.33 -7.48 -5.26
C GLU A 29 13.11 -6.46 -6.39
N TYR A 30 11.89 -6.36 -6.89
CA TYR A 30 11.54 -5.34 -7.89
C TYR A 30 11.76 -3.92 -7.35
N LEU A 31 11.25 -3.59 -6.17
CA LEU A 31 11.42 -2.28 -5.54
C LEU A 31 12.89 -1.95 -5.29
N LYS A 32 13.67 -2.90 -4.78
CA LYS A 32 15.11 -2.75 -4.60
C LYS A 32 15.82 -2.48 -5.92
N SER A 33 15.44 -3.16 -7.01
CA SER A 33 16.01 -2.93 -8.35
C SER A 33 15.72 -1.52 -8.87
N LEU A 34 14.64 -0.88 -8.41
CA LEU A 34 14.30 0.51 -8.70
C LEU A 34 15.02 1.52 -7.79
N GLY A 35 15.75 1.04 -6.79
CA GLY A 35 16.55 1.85 -5.85
C GLY A 35 15.82 2.30 -4.59
N TYR A 36 14.69 1.68 -4.24
CA TYR A 36 13.98 1.96 -2.98
C TYR A 36 14.57 1.16 -1.81
N GLU A 37 14.54 1.75 -0.61
CA GLU A 37 14.69 1.03 0.64
C GLU A 37 13.37 0.34 0.98
N VAL A 38 13.39 -0.96 1.26
CA VAL A 38 12.18 -1.75 1.55
C VAL A 38 12.28 -2.36 2.93
N VAL A 39 11.24 -2.15 3.75
CA VAL A 39 11.10 -2.71 5.09
C VAL A 39 10.00 -3.77 5.08
N ASN A 40 10.34 -5.00 5.46
CA ASN A 40 9.41 -6.13 5.50
C ASN A 40 8.71 -6.21 6.86
N TYR A 41 7.40 -6.02 6.87
CA TYR A 41 6.52 -6.20 8.04
C TYR A 41 5.66 -7.46 7.94
N GLY A 42 5.80 -8.22 6.86
CA GLY A 42 5.00 -9.41 6.57
C GLY A 42 5.59 -10.70 7.12
N THR A 43 4.94 -11.80 6.79
CA THR A 43 5.47 -13.14 7.08
C THR A 43 6.38 -13.64 5.96
N ASP A 44 7.37 -14.43 6.33
CA ASP A 44 8.27 -15.11 5.39
C ASP A 44 7.99 -16.62 5.32
N THR A 45 6.95 -17.10 6.03
CA THR A 45 6.56 -18.50 6.08
C THR A 45 5.20 -18.74 5.42
N TYR A 46 4.99 -19.97 4.94
CA TYR A 46 3.71 -20.41 4.35
C TYR A 46 2.72 -20.94 5.41
N GLU A 47 3.09 -20.91 6.68
CA GLU A 47 2.21 -21.31 7.77
C GLU A 47 1.03 -20.33 7.89
N SER A 48 -0.16 -20.89 8.07
CA SER A 48 -1.39 -20.09 8.20
C SER A 48 -1.26 -19.04 9.29
N CYS A 49 -1.57 -17.81 8.96
CA CYS A 49 -1.50 -16.66 9.86
C CYS A 49 -2.66 -15.70 9.62
N ASN A 50 -2.84 -14.76 10.53
CA ASN A 50 -3.94 -13.82 10.52
C ASN A 50 -3.55 -12.52 9.79
N TYR A 51 -4.12 -12.28 8.60
CA TYR A 51 -3.84 -11.07 7.82
C TYR A 51 -4.08 -9.75 8.57
N PRO A 52 -5.05 -9.63 9.52
CA PRO A 52 -5.28 -8.37 10.23
C PRO A 52 -4.05 -7.88 11.01
N GLU A 53 -3.27 -8.79 11.59
CA GLU A 53 -2.05 -8.45 12.32
C GLU A 53 -1.03 -7.75 11.41
N TYR A 54 -0.91 -8.18 10.17
CA TYR A 54 -0.01 -7.60 9.17
C TYR A 54 -0.55 -6.31 8.58
N GLY A 55 -1.88 -6.22 8.40
CA GLY A 55 -2.55 -4.96 8.01
C GLY A 55 -2.36 -3.87 9.06
N GLU A 56 -2.49 -4.20 10.34
CA GLU A 56 -2.24 -3.28 11.44
C GLU A 56 -0.76 -2.86 11.51
N LYS A 57 0.17 -3.80 11.37
CA LYS A 57 1.62 -3.51 11.40
C LYS A 57 2.00 -2.49 10.31
N ILE A 58 1.60 -2.72 9.07
CA ILE A 58 1.93 -1.80 7.98
C ILE A 58 1.22 -0.46 8.15
N GLY A 59 -0.02 -0.47 8.63
CA GLY A 59 -0.76 0.75 8.96
C GLY A 59 -0.03 1.61 9.98
N ASN A 60 0.40 1.01 11.09
CA ASN A 60 1.15 1.69 12.14
C ASN A 60 2.50 2.23 11.64
N ALA A 61 3.23 1.45 10.83
CA ALA A 61 4.52 1.88 10.27
C ALA A 61 4.38 3.11 9.37
N VAL A 62 3.34 3.17 8.54
CA VAL A 62 3.05 4.33 7.69
C VAL A 62 2.54 5.51 8.53
N ALA A 63 1.62 5.27 9.46
CA ALA A 63 1.04 6.33 10.30
C ALA A 63 2.07 7.00 11.21
N SER A 64 3.07 6.26 11.71
CA SER A 64 4.16 6.78 12.52
C SER A 64 5.27 7.49 11.71
N GLY A 65 5.27 7.34 10.39
CA GLY A 65 6.32 7.88 9.52
C GLY A 65 7.62 7.04 9.52
N GLU A 66 7.58 5.81 10.05
CA GLU A 66 8.71 4.88 9.95
C GLU A 66 9.02 4.52 8.50
N VAL A 67 7.96 4.41 7.69
CA VAL A 67 8.01 4.34 6.22
C VAL A 67 7.03 5.34 5.61
N GLU A 68 7.33 5.86 4.43
CA GLU A 68 6.48 6.86 3.79
C GLU A 68 5.23 6.26 3.13
N LEU A 69 5.36 5.07 2.57
CA LEU A 69 4.30 4.37 1.83
C LEU A 69 4.28 2.88 2.19
N GLY A 70 3.12 2.25 2.02
CA GLY A 70 2.95 0.83 2.31
C GLY A 70 2.36 0.04 1.15
N ILE A 71 2.74 -1.23 1.05
CA ILE A 71 2.16 -2.23 0.17
C ILE A 71 1.68 -3.40 1.02
N ALA A 72 0.42 -3.81 0.85
CA ALA A 72 -0.20 -4.87 1.64
C ALA A 72 -0.76 -5.96 0.72
N ILE A 73 -0.35 -7.21 0.92
CA ILE A 73 -0.70 -8.32 0.04
C ILE A 73 -1.27 -9.48 0.86
N CYS A 74 -2.47 -9.93 0.50
CA CYS A 74 -3.04 -11.18 1.01
C CYS A 74 -3.66 -11.96 -0.17
N GLY A 75 -4.54 -12.92 0.08
CA GLY A 75 -5.18 -13.68 -0.99
C GLY A 75 -5.95 -12.81 -1.98
N THR A 76 -6.67 -11.80 -1.50
CA THR A 76 -7.49 -10.87 -2.30
C THR A 76 -7.07 -9.40 -2.21
N GLY A 77 -6.28 -9.05 -1.22
CA GLY A 77 -5.99 -7.66 -0.86
C GLY A 77 -7.07 -7.00 0.00
N ALA A 78 -8.29 -7.54 0.02
CA ALA A 78 -9.43 -6.94 0.71
C ALA A 78 -9.26 -6.94 2.24
N GLY A 79 -9.03 -8.09 2.84
CA GLY A 79 -8.95 -8.20 4.30
C GLY A 79 -7.81 -7.40 4.91
N ILE A 80 -6.63 -7.48 4.32
CA ILE A 80 -5.45 -6.78 4.83
C ILE A 80 -5.59 -5.25 4.70
N SER A 81 -6.26 -4.76 3.63
CA SER A 81 -6.54 -3.34 3.47
C SER A 81 -7.59 -2.83 4.47
N LEU A 82 -8.62 -3.64 4.76
CA LEU A 82 -9.61 -3.30 5.79
C LEU A 82 -8.95 -3.13 7.16
N ALA A 83 -8.04 -4.03 7.52
CA ALA A 83 -7.29 -3.94 8.76
C ALA A 83 -6.39 -2.70 8.80
N ALA A 84 -5.64 -2.43 7.73
CA ALA A 84 -4.81 -1.23 7.63
C ALA A 84 -5.62 0.06 7.78
N ASN A 85 -6.81 0.13 7.17
CA ASN A 85 -7.71 1.29 7.26
C ASN A 85 -8.32 1.51 8.66
N LYS A 86 -8.18 0.57 9.60
CA LYS A 86 -8.56 0.79 10.99
C LYS A 86 -7.51 1.60 11.77
N VAL A 87 -6.33 1.77 11.22
CA VAL A 87 -5.28 2.63 11.80
C VAL A 87 -5.51 4.07 11.35
N ASN A 88 -5.53 5.01 12.30
CA ASN A 88 -5.72 6.43 12.03
C ASN A 88 -4.66 6.96 11.06
N GLY A 89 -5.09 7.75 10.10
CA GLY A 89 -4.23 8.35 9.08
C GLY A 89 -3.99 7.46 7.85
N ILE A 90 -4.53 6.24 7.81
CA ILE A 90 -4.34 5.33 6.69
C ILE A 90 -5.49 5.45 5.69
N ARG A 91 -5.08 5.53 4.43
CA ARG A 91 -5.95 5.43 3.25
C ARG A 91 -5.40 4.32 2.37
N ALA A 92 -5.79 3.08 2.72
CA ALA A 92 -5.41 1.88 1.98
C ALA A 92 -6.47 1.57 0.91
N VAL A 93 -6.03 1.36 -0.32
CA VAL A 93 -6.90 1.09 -1.47
C VAL A 93 -6.53 -0.25 -2.09
N VAL A 94 -7.53 -1.13 -2.28
CA VAL A 94 -7.36 -2.37 -3.04
C VAL A 94 -7.33 -2.05 -4.53
N CYS A 95 -6.28 -2.48 -5.22
CA CYS A 95 -6.09 -2.26 -6.64
C CYS A 95 -5.90 -3.59 -7.36
N SER A 96 -6.72 -3.88 -8.37
CA SER A 96 -6.56 -5.05 -9.24
C SER A 96 -6.13 -4.67 -10.66
N ASP A 97 -5.93 -3.39 -10.90
CA ASP A 97 -5.51 -2.81 -12.19
C ASP A 97 -4.66 -1.55 -11.98
N PRO A 98 -3.79 -1.21 -12.95
CA PRO A 98 -2.90 -0.06 -12.84
C PRO A 98 -3.63 1.30 -12.85
N TYR A 99 -4.79 1.41 -13.53
CA TYR A 99 -5.56 2.65 -13.55
C TYR A 99 -6.08 3.01 -12.17
N THR A 100 -6.70 2.05 -11.47
CA THR A 100 -7.16 2.25 -10.08
C THR A 100 -6.01 2.65 -9.17
N ALA A 101 -4.84 2.02 -9.31
CA ALA A 101 -3.66 2.34 -8.51
C ALA A 101 -3.19 3.79 -8.72
N ARG A 102 -3.14 4.26 -9.97
CA ARG A 102 -2.82 5.64 -10.29
C ARG A 102 -3.83 6.60 -9.68
N MET A 103 -5.12 6.36 -9.87
CA MET A 103 -6.18 7.20 -9.32
C MET A 103 -6.20 7.20 -7.79
N ALA A 104 -5.87 6.08 -7.14
CA ALA A 104 -5.72 6.01 -5.70
C ALA A 104 -4.68 7.03 -5.18
N LYS A 105 -3.59 7.27 -5.92
CA LYS A 105 -2.61 8.29 -5.57
C LYS A 105 -3.05 9.69 -5.99
N GLU A 106 -3.44 9.87 -7.25
CA GLU A 106 -3.78 11.20 -7.81
C GLU A 106 -4.98 11.84 -7.11
N HIS A 107 -6.01 11.06 -6.80
CA HIS A 107 -7.29 11.56 -6.26
C HIS A 107 -7.45 11.38 -4.75
N ASN A 108 -6.95 10.28 -4.18
CA ASN A 108 -7.19 9.92 -2.78
C ASN A 108 -5.95 10.05 -1.89
N ASP A 109 -4.81 10.40 -2.48
CA ASP A 109 -3.51 10.40 -1.79
C ASP A 109 -3.31 9.15 -0.94
N ALA A 110 -3.65 7.98 -1.53
CA ALA A 110 -3.51 6.70 -0.85
C ALA A 110 -2.07 6.49 -0.40
N ASN A 111 -1.89 6.21 0.88
CA ASN A 111 -0.58 5.95 1.47
C ASN A 111 -0.27 4.46 1.60
N ILE A 112 -1.28 3.61 1.39
CA ILE A 112 -1.12 2.15 1.23
C ILE A 112 -1.91 1.69 0.02
N ILE A 113 -1.32 0.81 -0.81
CA ILE A 113 -2.05 0.02 -1.79
C ILE A 113 -2.06 -1.45 -1.36
N ALA A 114 -3.12 -2.14 -1.72
CA ALA A 114 -3.25 -3.57 -1.46
C ALA A 114 -3.68 -4.30 -2.72
N PHE A 115 -3.24 -5.54 -2.85
CA PHE A 115 -3.68 -6.43 -3.94
C PHE A 115 -3.64 -7.89 -3.52
N GLY A 116 -4.24 -8.74 -4.34
CA GLY A 116 -4.42 -10.15 -4.04
C GLY A 116 -3.49 -11.06 -4.83
N ALA A 117 -2.68 -11.85 -4.13
CA ALA A 117 -1.80 -12.83 -4.75
C ALA A 117 -2.55 -13.96 -5.49
N ARG A 118 -3.84 -14.16 -5.17
CA ARG A 118 -4.72 -15.11 -5.85
C ARG A 118 -5.59 -14.46 -6.92
N VAL A 119 -5.49 -13.14 -7.10
CA VAL A 119 -6.34 -12.37 -8.02
C VAL A 119 -5.56 -11.90 -9.23
N ILE A 120 -4.34 -11.42 -9.04
CA ILE A 120 -3.49 -10.87 -10.10
C ILE A 120 -2.16 -11.60 -10.21
N GLY A 121 -1.58 -11.59 -11.40
CA GLY A 121 -0.23 -12.07 -11.64
C GLY A 121 0.83 -11.02 -11.28
N ILE A 122 2.08 -11.47 -11.19
CA ILE A 122 3.21 -10.62 -10.76
C ILE A 122 3.44 -9.43 -11.69
N GLU A 123 3.28 -9.58 -12.99
CA GLU A 123 3.48 -8.48 -13.94
C GLU A 123 2.41 -7.38 -13.77
N THR A 124 1.16 -7.77 -13.50
CA THR A 124 0.10 -6.81 -13.15
C THR A 124 0.42 -6.11 -11.82
N ALA A 125 0.91 -6.84 -10.84
CA ALA A 125 1.31 -6.27 -9.55
C ALA A 125 2.44 -5.23 -9.72
N LYS A 126 3.45 -5.51 -10.53
CA LYS A 126 4.51 -4.54 -10.87
C LYS A 126 3.96 -3.30 -11.55
N CYS A 127 3.03 -3.45 -12.52
CA CYS A 127 2.38 -2.31 -13.17
C CYS A 127 1.57 -1.47 -12.17
N ILE A 128 0.85 -2.10 -11.25
CA ILE A 128 0.11 -1.43 -10.17
C ILE A 128 1.06 -0.59 -9.31
N VAL A 129 2.16 -1.19 -8.87
CA VAL A 129 3.18 -0.52 -8.05
C VAL A 129 3.80 0.65 -8.81
N ASP A 130 4.14 0.49 -10.08
CA ASP A 130 4.72 1.54 -10.91
C ASP A 130 3.78 2.73 -11.09
N GLU A 131 2.53 2.48 -11.45
CA GLU A 131 1.54 3.54 -11.65
C GLU A 131 1.29 4.33 -10.37
N TRP A 132 1.20 3.63 -9.23
CA TRP A 132 1.02 4.29 -7.94
C TRP A 132 2.24 5.11 -7.50
N LEU A 133 3.46 4.56 -7.61
CA LEU A 133 4.70 5.25 -7.20
C LEU A 133 5.09 6.41 -8.11
N ASN A 134 4.69 6.38 -9.38
CA ASN A 134 4.94 7.47 -10.34
C ASN A 134 3.89 8.57 -10.30
N ALA A 135 2.70 8.29 -9.76
CA ALA A 135 1.63 9.26 -9.64
C ALA A 135 1.92 10.28 -8.52
N LYS A 136 1.32 11.45 -8.64
CA LYS A 136 1.39 12.52 -7.64
C LYS A 136 -0.01 12.97 -7.28
N PHE A 137 -0.25 13.21 -5.99
CA PHE A 137 -1.51 13.78 -5.54
C PHE A 137 -1.79 15.11 -6.22
N GLU A 138 -2.94 15.22 -6.86
CA GLU A 138 -3.32 16.43 -7.64
C GLU A 138 -3.74 17.61 -6.77
N GLY A 139 -4.13 17.35 -5.51
CA GLY A 139 -4.63 18.43 -4.63
C GLY A 139 -5.95 19.03 -5.11
N GLY A 140 -6.11 20.35 -4.97
CA GLY A 140 -7.30 21.05 -5.43
C GLY A 140 -8.60 20.47 -4.88
N ARG A 141 -9.56 20.16 -5.77
CA ARG A 141 -10.85 19.53 -5.40
C ARG A 141 -10.69 18.18 -4.71
N HIS A 142 -9.59 17.44 -5.01
CA HIS A 142 -9.32 16.15 -4.40
C HIS A 142 -8.84 16.31 -2.95
N ALA A 143 -8.08 17.37 -2.65
CA ALA A 143 -7.64 17.66 -1.28
C ALA A 143 -8.86 17.85 -0.35
N ALA A 144 -9.84 18.66 -0.78
CA ALA A 144 -11.07 18.85 0.01
C ALA A 144 -11.82 17.54 0.28
N ARG A 145 -11.84 16.61 -0.67
CA ARG A 145 -12.47 15.29 -0.49
C ARG A 145 -11.67 14.38 0.43
N VAL A 146 -10.34 14.39 0.34
CA VAL A 146 -9.47 13.67 1.27
C VAL A 146 -9.65 14.21 2.68
N ASP A 147 -9.71 15.52 2.87
CA ASP A 147 -9.99 16.16 4.16
C ASP A 147 -11.32 15.68 4.75
N MET A 148 -12.36 15.57 3.93
CA MET A 148 -13.67 15.05 4.35
C MET A 148 -13.58 13.58 4.82
N ILE A 149 -12.78 12.74 4.15
CA ILE A 149 -12.52 11.35 4.59
C ILE A 149 -11.82 11.36 5.97
N MET A 150 -10.81 12.20 6.14
CA MET A 150 -10.10 12.31 7.42
C MET A 150 -10.97 12.88 8.53
N ASP A 151 -11.93 13.76 8.21
CA ASP A 151 -12.91 14.27 9.17
C ASP A 151 -13.91 13.18 9.63
N VAL A 152 -14.28 12.26 8.73
CA VAL A 152 -15.06 11.07 9.12
C VAL A 152 -14.28 10.24 10.14
N GLU A 153 -13.01 10.00 9.91
CA GLU A 153 -12.14 9.28 10.84
C GLU A 153 -12.13 9.96 12.22
N LYS A 154 -11.81 11.26 12.27
CA LYS A 154 -11.76 12.03 13.52
C LYS A 154 -13.07 11.94 14.33
N ARG A 155 -14.22 12.06 13.66
CA ARG A 155 -15.53 12.02 14.33
C ARG A 155 -15.87 10.65 14.90
N ASN A 156 -15.37 9.58 14.32
CA ASN A 156 -15.73 8.21 14.69
C ASN A 156 -14.68 7.49 15.54
N HIS A 157 -13.44 8.00 15.62
CA HIS A 157 -12.37 7.40 16.41
C HIS A 157 -12.10 8.12 17.75
N ASN A 158 -12.88 9.14 18.09
CA ASN A 158 -12.85 9.81 19.40
C ASN A 158 -13.76 9.08 20.39
N LEU A 159 -13.63 7.75 20.50
CA LEU A 159 -14.33 6.95 21.52
C LEU A 159 -13.42 6.70 22.71
#